data_6a5f41470be2848ba69f944038d33052
#
_entry.id   6a5f41470be2848ba69f944038d33052
#
_cell.length_a   1.000
_cell.length_b   1.000
_cell.length_c   1.000
_cell.angle_alpha   90.00
_cell.angle_beta   90.00
_cell.angle_gamma   90.00
#
_symmetry.space_group_name_H-M   'P 1'
#
loop_
_entity.id
_entity.type
_entity.pdbx_description
1 polymer ?
#
loop_
_entity_poly.entity_id
_entity_poly.type
_entity_poly.pdbx_seq_one_letter_code
_entity_poly.pdbx_strand_id
1 'polypeptide(L)'
;MLSISYRESDCRALLRWLPEADVAPWLDVLRRQIFDHGDSPVQEGARSISMPWWSFVAMRPRLLEIFTAHELSAQSGLSIDSGARALLEKAGRNIGSYEAATKAAAMPQDELRARLTELSFGRALKPEQSRNVGKIALLPAAATFSVPGAGKTTEALAFFFLRAQSDERLLVVAPKNAFAAWDEQIAECMPQLGVKFARLRDGREGISRSLSADPRFMIITYQQLVLERALVQSHIARYPTHVFLDESHRIKSGLARQTPQAALSLSHLAVSKLIMSGTPMPQSADDLLPQFAFLYPEIPASGERVVELMRPVYVRTNKAELGLPPVDRYLVPFPMAPVQGELYKLMKFEVARDAATALSIGGKQAFRQLGRSVMRLMQFVSNPALLAAEIAFAHEDLLRAVLAEGDGPKLRYVLKRARQLARSGQKVLIWSSFRRNVEYIADRLADLGAVYIHGGVDAGDEDDDETREGKIKLFHSDETVMVMVANPVAASEGVSLHTVCHHAIYLDRTFNAAHYLQSEDRIHRVGLAPDQKTTIEIVECEGTIDETIRERLKQKIDAMAKALDDSSLKPDPTPLDPAVIAELRTDFGETGLSEADIASLLRDPHGEGG
;
A
#
# COMPACT_ATOMS: atom_id res chain seq x y z
N MET A 1 -36.85 23.90 14.09
CA MET A 1 -36.77 23.26 12.76
C MET A 1 -35.32 22.97 12.42
N LEU A 2 -35.00 21.74 12.04
CA LEU A 2 -33.67 21.32 11.55
C LEU A 2 -33.79 21.04 10.05
N SER A 3 -32.93 21.65 9.23
CA SER A 3 -32.84 21.35 7.80
C SER A 3 -31.53 20.65 7.46
N ILE A 4 -31.61 19.61 6.66
CA ILE A 4 -30.48 18.85 6.12
C ILE A 4 -30.47 19.07 4.62
N SER A 5 -29.36 19.59 4.08
CA SER A 5 -29.19 19.84 2.67
C SER A 5 -27.85 19.30 2.17
N TYR A 6 -27.78 19.00 0.87
CA TYR A 6 -26.54 18.66 0.19
C TYR A 6 -26.01 19.86 -0.56
N ARG A 7 -24.78 20.27 -0.27
CA ARG A 7 -24.11 21.37 -0.95
C ARG A 7 -23.19 20.82 -2.04
N GLU A 8 -23.61 20.97 -3.29
CA GLU A 8 -22.90 20.41 -4.44
C GLU A 8 -21.51 21.02 -4.66
N SER A 9 -21.31 22.30 -4.32
CA SER A 9 -20.06 23.02 -4.58
C SER A 9 -18.83 22.41 -3.92
N ASP A 10 -19.01 21.73 -2.78
CA ASP A 10 -17.94 21.10 -1.99
C ASP A 10 -18.30 19.69 -1.47
N CYS A 11 -19.42 19.15 -1.94
CA CYS A 11 -19.90 17.81 -1.62
C CYS A 11 -20.09 17.57 -0.11
N ARG A 12 -20.65 18.56 0.60
CA ARG A 12 -20.88 18.50 2.04
C ARG A 12 -22.36 18.42 2.39
N ALA A 13 -22.66 17.69 3.44
CA ALA A 13 -23.93 17.82 4.14
C ALA A 13 -23.90 19.10 4.98
N LEU A 14 -24.98 19.87 4.94
CA LEU A 14 -25.17 21.09 5.69
C LEU A 14 -26.41 20.95 6.56
N LEU A 15 -26.22 21.02 7.88
CA LEU A 15 -27.27 21.00 8.89
C LEU A 15 -27.48 22.42 9.37
N ARG A 16 -28.70 22.94 9.25
CA ARG A 16 -29.10 24.27 9.72
C ARG A 16 -30.31 24.18 10.62
N TRP A 17 -30.36 25.00 11.66
CA TRP A 17 -31.49 25.07 12.56
C TRP A 17 -31.95 26.52 12.79
N LEU A 18 -33.22 26.67 13.15
CA LEU A 18 -33.81 27.97 13.47
C LEU A 18 -33.51 28.35 14.94
N PRO A 19 -33.63 29.66 15.28
CA PRO A 19 -33.37 30.15 16.64
C PRO A 19 -34.11 29.40 17.76
N GLU A 20 -35.34 28.98 17.51
CA GLU A 20 -36.18 28.26 18.46
C GLU A 20 -35.59 26.90 18.86
N ALA A 21 -34.71 26.35 18.03
CA ALA A 21 -34.03 25.11 18.32
C ALA A 21 -32.80 25.28 19.26
N ASP A 22 -32.33 26.50 19.46
CA ASP A 22 -31.14 26.75 20.31
C ASP A 22 -31.32 26.27 21.76
N VAL A 23 -32.54 26.18 22.25
CA VAL A 23 -32.89 25.66 23.60
C VAL A 23 -33.38 24.21 23.58
N ALA A 24 -33.39 23.59 22.41
CA ALA A 24 -33.90 22.22 22.28
C ALA A 24 -32.85 21.18 22.75
N PRO A 25 -33.22 20.24 23.63
CA PRO A 25 -32.29 19.23 24.18
C PRO A 25 -31.56 18.40 23.09
N TRP A 26 -32.23 18.13 21.98
CA TRP A 26 -31.66 17.34 20.87
C TRP A 26 -30.52 18.06 20.18
N LEU A 27 -30.46 19.40 20.19
CA LEU A 27 -29.41 20.14 19.49
C LEU A 27 -28.03 19.93 20.12
N ASP A 28 -27.95 19.94 21.46
CA ASP A 28 -26.69 19.70 22.16
C ASP A 28 -26.21 18.26 21.98
N VAL A 29 -27.13 17.31 21.94
CA VAL A 29 -26.81 15.90 21.64
C VAL A 29 -26.33 15.77 20.23
N LEU A 30 -27.00 16.38 19.24
CA LEU A 30 -26.63 16.39 17.84
C LEU A 30 -25.22 16.96 17.63
N ARG A 31 -24.97 18.15 18.20
CA ARG A 31 -23.66 18.82 18.09
C ARG A 31 -22.54 17.95 18.66
N ARG A 32 -22.74 17.41 19.87
CA ARG A 32 -21.77 16.51 20.52
C ARG A 32 -21.50 15.30 19.64
N GLN A 33 -22.52 14.60 19.16
CA GLN A 33 -22.33 13.43 18.29
C GLN A 33 -21.59 13.78 17.00
N ILE A 34 -21.88 14.92 16.37
CA ILE A 34 -21.21 15.36 15.15
C ILE A 34 -19.73 15.67 15.41
N PHE A 35 -19.39 16.38 16.48
CA PHE A 35 -18.00 16.78 16.74
C PHE A 35 -17.17 15.65 17.36
N ASP A 36 -17.77 14.72 18.10
CA ASP A 36 -17.07 13.60 18.73
C ASP A 36 -16.86 12.43 17.76
N HIS A 37 -17.76 12.24 16.79
CA HIS A 37 -17.77 11.05 15.94
C HIS A 37 -17.77 11.33 14.43
N GLY A 38 -18.04 12.56 14.01
CA GLY A 38 -17.99 12.96 12.60
C GLY A 38 -16.58 13.30 12.15
N ASP A 39 -16.30 13.01 10.88
CA ASP A 39 -15.05 13.40 10.27
C ASP A 39 -15.11 14.83 9.71
N SER A 40 -14.12 15.64 10.05
CA SER A 40 -13.95 17.02 9.56
C SER A 40 -15.23 17.88 9.64
N PRO A 41 -15.97 17.90 10.76
CA PRO A 41 -17.10 18.81 10.92
C PRO A 41 -16.62 20.26 11.03
N VAL A 42 -17.37 21.19 10.47
CA VAL A 42 -17.09 22.63 10.50
C VAL A 42 -18.32 23.39 10.96
N GLN A 43 -18.15 24.20 11.98
CA GLN A 43 -19.16 25.18 12.39
C GLN A 43 -19.13 26.37 11.42
N GLU A 44 -20.16 26.54 10.58
CA GLU A 44 -20.23 27.58 9.54
C GLU A 44 -21.05 28.80 9.94
N GLY A 45 -21.15 29.06 11.21
CA GLY A 45 -21.95 30.15 11.77
C GLY A 45 -22.65 29.72 13.04
N ALA A 46 -23.47 30.58 13.64
CA ALA A 46 -24.11 30.31 14.91
C ALA A 46 -25.06 29.09 14.85
N ARG A 47 -25.70 28.85 13.70
CA ARG A 47 -26.78 27.85 13.54
C ARG A 47 -26.59 26.95 12.32
N SER A 48 -25.34 26.64 11.96
CA SER A 48 -25.08 25.71 10.87
C SER A 48 -23.78 24.92 11.10
N ILE A 49 -23.82 23.63 10.82
CA ILE A 49 -22.68 22.72 10.82
C ILE A 49 -22.64 22.05 9.45
N SER A 50 -21.45 21.97 8.86
CA SER A 50 -21.23 21.17 7.67
C SER A 50 -20.23 20.05 7.94
N MET A 51 -20.35 18.96 7.19
CA MET A 51 -19.41 17.84 7.21
C MET A 51 -19.39 17.15 5.83
N PRO A 52 -18.30 16.43 5.48
CA PRO A 52 -18.28 15.67 4.24
C PRO A 52 -19.49 14.73 4.14
N TRP A 53 -20.07 14.61 2.93
CA TRP A 53 -21.27 13.78 2.75
C TRP A 53 -21.07 12.33 3.19
N TRP A 54 -19.94 11.73 2.86
CA TRP A 54 -19.63 10.37 3.28
C TRP A 54 -19.60 10.19 4.80
N SER A 55 -19.10 11.19 5.53
CA SER A 55 -19.10 11.19 7.00
C SER A 55 -20.52 11.34 7.57
N PHE A 56 -21.32 12.22 6.99
CA PHE A 56 -22.73 12.37 7.36
C PHE A 56 -23.51 11.05 7.20
N VAL A 57 -23.32 10.37 6.08
CA VAL A 57 -23.99 9.09 5.79
C VAL A 57 -23.50 7.99 6.75
N ALA A 58 -22.22 7.95 7.10
CA ALA A 58 -21.66 7.03 8.09
C ALA A 58 -22.26 7.25 9.49
N MET A 59 -22.61 8.49 9.83
CA MET A 59 -23.26 8.84 11.11
C MET A 59 -24.78 8.57 11.13
N ARG A 60 -25.38 8.22 10.00
CA ARG A 60 -26.85 8.04 9.87
C ARG A 60 -27.48 7.23 11.00
N PRO A 61 -26.96 6.08 11.47
CA PRO A 61 -27.57 5.34 12.56
C PRO A 61 -27.68 6.17 13.85
N ARG A 62 -26.61 6.87 14.23
CA ARG A 62 -26.58 7.74 15.43
C ARG A 62 -27.53 8.93 15.30
N LEU A 63 -27.61 9.52 14.10
CA LEU A 63 -28.54 10.63 13.85
C LEU A 63 -29.99 10.17 13.90
N LEU A 64 -30.31 8.96 13.40
CA LEU A 64 -31.64 8.38 13.49
C LEU A 64 -32.05 8.10 14.94
N GLU A 65 -31.14 7.66 15.80
CA GLU A 65 -31.38 7.49 17.23
C GLU A 65 -31.80 8.83 17.88
N ILE A 66 -31.08 9.92 17.58
CA ILE A 66 -31.42 11.26 18.09
C ILE A 66 -32.79 11.70 17.57
N PHE A 67 -33.03 11.54 16.26
CA PHE A 67 -34.30 11.97 15.66
C PHE A 67 -35.48 11.19 16.20
N THR A 68 -35.32 9.89 16.43
CA THR A 68 -36.34 9.04 17.03
C THR A 68 -36.58 9.37 18.49
N ALA A 69 -35.51 9.51 19.29
CA ALA A 69 -35.62 9.80 20.73
C ALA A 69 -36.28 11.16 21.02
N HIS A 70 -36.18 12.11 20.10
CA HIS A 70 -36.75 13.45 20.24
C HIS A 70 -37.94 13.73 19.26
N GLU A 71 -38.50 12.67 18.68
CA GLU A 71 -39.66 12.73 17.77
C GLU A 71 -39.49 13.72 16.58
N LEU A 72 -38.25 13.89 16.12
CA LEU A 72 -37.96 14.77 14.98
C LEU A 72 -38.42 14.13 13.69
N SER A 73 -39.46 14.64 13.10
CA SER A 73 -40.04 14.17 11.84
C SER A 73 -40.34 15.36 10.89
N ALA A 74 -40.78 15.06 9.69
CA ALA A 74 -41.23 16.11 8.76
C ALA A 74 -42.37 16.96 9.32
N GLN A 75 -43.20 16.39 10.21
CA GLN A 75 -44.30 17.11 10.87
C GLN A 75 -43.83 17.97 12.06
N SER A 76 -42.76 17.55 12.74
CA SER A 76 -42.22 18.23 13.95
C SER A 76 -40.99 19.13 13.63
N GLY A 77 -40.66 19.34 12.36
CA GLY A 77 -39.67 20.33 11.95
C GLY A 77 -38.34 19.82 11.43
N LEU A 78 -38.23 18.57 10.98
CA LEU A 78 -37.10 18.07 10.19
C LEU A 78 -37.40 18.21 8.70
N SER A 79 -36.57 18.96 7.97
CA SER A 79 -36.67 19.06 6.51
C SER A 79 -35.40 18.51 5.85
N ILE A 80 -35.57 17.81 4.74
CA ILE A 80 -34.48 17.26 3.94
C ILE A 80 -34.69 17.75 2.52
N ASP A 81 -33.70 18.44 1.95
CA ASP A 81 -33.79 18.91 0.57
C ASP A 81 -33.79 17.76 -0.45
N SER A 82 -34.12 18.06 -1.70
CA SER A 82 -34.24 17.07 -2.77
C SER A 82 -32.91 16.38 -3.09
N GLY A 83 -31.79 17.12 -3.06
CA GLY A 83 -30.44 16.58 -3.31
C GLY A 83 -30.00 15.61 -2.22
N ALA A 84 -30.14 16.02 -0.96
CA ALA A 84 -29.85 15.15 0.20
C ALA A 84 -30.74 13.91 0.21
N ARG A 85 -32.05 14.06 -0.12
CA ARG A 85 -33.00 12.95 -0.17
C ARG A 85 -32.60 11.92 -1.23
N ALA A 86 -32.28 12.35 -2.46
CA ALA A 86 -31.86 11.45 -3.54
C ALA A 86 -30.60 10.65 -3.17
N LEU A 87 -29.62 11.30 -2.53
CA LEU A 87 -28.39 10.66 -2.06
C LEU A 87 -28.64 9.68 -0.88
N LEU A 88 -29.57 9.99 0.04
CA LEU A 88 -29.98 9.08 1.12
C LEU A 88 -30.72 7.85 0.59
N GLU A 89 -31.55 8.02 -0.44
CA GLU A 89 -32.21 6.90 -1.12
C GLU A 89 -31.18 6.01 -1.84
N LYS A 90 -30.16 6.62 -2.51
CA LYS A 90 -29.05 5.88 -3.10
C LYS A 90 -28.30 5.08 -2.02
N ALA A 91 -27.99 5.69 -0.88
CA ALA A 91 -27.37 5.01 0.26
C ALA A 91 -28.22 3.83 0.76
N GLY A 92 -29.53 3.99 0.83
CA GLY A 92 -30.45 2.90 1.18
C GLY A 92 -30.40 1.73 0.19
N ARG A 93 -30.38 2.04 -1.11
CA ARG A 93 -30.21 0.98 -2.15
C ARG A 93 -28.86 0.27 -2.05
N ASN A 94 -27.77 1.00 -1.73
CA ASN A 94 -26.45 0.40 -1.54
C ASN A 94 -26.43 -0.57 -0.35
N ILE A 95 -27.06 -0.21 0.78
CA ILE A 95 -27.21 -1.11 1.94
C ILE A 95 -27.97 -2.39 1.53
N GLY A 96 -29.11 -2.24 0.85
CA GLY A 96 -29.88 -3.39 0.37
C GLY A 96 -29.08 -4.27 -0.59
N SER A 97 -28.29 -3.68 -1.50
CA SER A 97 -27.41 -4.42 -2.41
C SER A 97 -26.28 -5.14 -1.65
N TYR A 98 -25.70 -4.52 -0.64
CA TYR A 98 -24.71 -5.15 0.23
C TYR A 98 -25.30 -6.35 0.99
N GLU A 99 -26.47 -6.20 1.60
CA GLU A 99 -27.16 -7.29 2.29
C GLU A 99 -27.53 -8.43 1.35
N ALA A 100 -27.96 -8.11 0.13
CA ALA A 100 -28.23 -9.11 -0.92
C ALA A 100 -26.95 -9.86 -1.32
N ALA A 101 -25.79 -9.16 -1.40
CA ALA A 101 -24.52 -9.77 -1.76
C ALA A 101 -24.06 -10.87 -0.78
N THR A 102 -24.46 -10.78 0.49
CA THR A 102 -24.15 -11.83 1.48
C THR A 102 -24.87 -13.16 1.18
N LYS A 103 -25.93 -13.13 0.37
CA LYS A 103 -26.80 -14.27 0.06
C LYS A 103 -26.83 -14.63 -1.43
N ALA A 104 -26.33 -13.76 -2.29
CA ALA A 104 -26.42 -13.93 -3.73
C ALA A 104 -25.44 -15.00 -4.26
N ALA A 105 -25.92 -15.82 -5.17
CA ALA A 105 -25.05 -16.64 -6.00
C ALA A 105 -24.30 -15.76 -7.01
N ALA A 106 -23.06 -16.12 -7.33
CA ALA A 106 -22.31 -15.48 -8.42
C ALA A 106 -23.06 -15.64 -9.75
N MET A 107 -22.86 -14.71 -10.68
CA MET A 107 -23.35 -14.83 -12.05
C MET A 107 -22.81 -16.15 -12.66
N PRO A 108 -23.66 -16.98 -13.27
CA PRO A 108 -23.23 -18.20 -13.96
C PRO A 108 -22.16 -17.90 -15.03
N GLN A 109 -21.16 -18.76 -15.16
CA GLN A 109 -20.04 -18.53 -16.09
C GLN A 109 -20.48 -18.43 -17.56
N ASP A 110 -21.48 -19.19 -17.97
CA ASP A 110 -22.00 -19.12 -19.33
C ASP A 110 -22.73 -17.80 -19.60
N GLU A 111 -23.49 -17.29 -18.62
CA GLU A 111 -24.11 -15.97 -18.71
C GLU A 111 -23.05 -14.87 -18.78
N LEU A 112 -22.03 -14.95 -17.93
CA LEU A 112 -20.92 -14.00 -17.94
C LEU A 112 -20.22 -13.97 -19.30
N ARG A 113 -19.93 -15.15 -19.86
CA ARG A 113 -19.29 -15.29 -21.18
C ARG A 113 -20.18 -14.72 -22.28
N ALA A 114 -21.47 -15.04 -22.28
CA ALA A 114 -22.42 -14.50 -23.25
C ALA A 114 -22.47 -12.97 -23.23
N ARG A 115 -22.61 -12.35 -22.05
CA ARG A 115 -22.62 -10.90 -21.90
C ARG A 115 -21.31 -10.24 -22.36
N LEU A 116 -20.15 -10.81 -22.03
CA LEU A 116 -18.86 -10.29 -22.49
C LEU A 116 -18.70 -10.41 -24.01
N THR A 117 -19.24 -11.48 -24.61
CA THR A 117 -19.26 -11.65 -26.07
C THR A 117 -20.15 -10.62 -26.75
N GLU A 118 -21.35 -10.36 -26.21
CA GLU A 118 -22.26 -9.30 -26.69
C GLU A 118 -21.61 -7.91 -26.65
N LEU A 119 -20.80 -7.65 -25.63
CA LEU A 119 -20.02 -6.42 -25.48
C LEU A 119 -18.77 -6.38 -26.37
N SER A 120 -18.49 -7.43 -27.13
CA SER A 120 -17.26 -7.59 -27.92
C SER A 120 -15.98 -7.46 -27.08
N PHE A 121 -16.00 -8.01 -25.86
CA PHE A 121 -14.83 -8.03 -24.97
C PHE A 121 -13.78 -9.00 -25.54
N GLY A 122 -12.66 -8.43 -26.06
CA GLY A 122 -11.70 -9.15 -26.89
C GLY A 122 -10.83 -10.17 -26.13
N ARG A 123 -10.68 -10.00 -24.82
CA ARG A 123 -9.82 -10.86 -23.99
C ARG A 123 -10.64 -11.92 -23.24
N ALA A 124 -10.35 -13.20 -23.50
CA ALA A 124 -10.96 -14.28 -22.72
C ALA A 124 -10.50 -14.25 -21.27
N LEU A 125 -11.45 -14.30 -20.34
CA LEU A 125 -11.15 -14.41 -18.92
C LEU A 125 -10.64 -15.81 -18.57
N LYS A 126 -9.60 -15.87 -17.76
CA LYS A 126 -9.15 -17.14 -17.15
C LYS A 126 -10.19 -17.66 -16.15
N PRO A 127 -10.17 -18.95 -15.78
CA PRO A 127 -11.15 -19.52 -14.86
C PRO A 127 -11.29 -18.76 -13.54
N GLU A 128 -10.16 -18.39 -12.91
CA GLU A 128 -10.12 -17.61 -11.69
C GLU A 128 -10.68 -16.19 -11.86
N GLN A 129 -10.40 -15.54 -12.99
CA GLN A 129 -10.95 -14.23 -13.33
C GLN A 129 -12.45 -14.31 -13.59
N SER A 130 -12.93 -15.34 -14.30
CA SER A 130 -14.37 -15.57 -14.55
C SER A 130 -15.12 -15.77 -13.23
N ARG A 131 -14.57 -16.58 -12.30
CA ARG A 131 -15.12 -16.74 -10.95
C ARG A 131 -15.21 -15.40 -10.23
N ASN A 132 -14.12 -14.61 -10.23
CA ASN A 132 -14.04 -13.35 -9.54
C ASN A 132 -15.01 -12.31 -10.13
N VAL A 133 -14.99 -12.11 -11.43
CA VAL A 133 -15.90 -11.17 -12.12
C VAL A 133 -17.35 -11.59 -11.93
N GLY A 134 -17.68 -12.89 -12.05
CA GLY A 134 -19.03 -13.40 -11.81
C GLY A 134 -19.57 -13.08 -10.42
N LYS A 135 -18.70 -13.09 -9.39
CA LYS A 135 -19.09 -12.71 -8.03
C LYS A 135 -19.33 -11.20 -7.88
N ILE A 136 -18.46 -10.34 -8.44
CA ILE A 136 -18.56 -8.90 -8.24
C ILE A 136 -19.43 -8.16 -9.25
N ALA A 137 -19.73 -8.73 -10.41
CA ALA A 137 -20.46 -8.06 -11.49
C ALA A 137 -21.84 -7.51 -11.08
N LEU A 138 -22.49 -8.13 -10.11
CA LEU A 138 -23.80 -7.72 -9.61
C LEU A 138 -23.74 -6.67 -8.49
N LEU A 139 -22.55 -6.35 -7.99
CA LEU A 139 -22.36 -5.43 -6.88
C LEU A 139 -22.18 -3.98 -7.35
N PRO A 140 -22.78 -2.99 -6.66
CA PRO A 140 -22.52 -1.57 -6.97
C PRO A 140 -21.12 -1.13 -6.52
N ALA A 141 -20.53 -1.83 -5.54
CA ALA A 141 -19.21 -1.55 -5.03
C ALA A 141 -18.52 -2.86 -4.61
N ALA A 142 -17.28 -3.06 -5.05
CA ALA A 142 -16.56 -4.31 -4.85
C ALA A 142 -15.04 -4.10 -4.69
N ALA A 143 -14.35 -5.17 -4.29
CA ALA A 143 -12.89 -5.20 -4.21
C ALA A 143 -12.32 -6.43 -4.93
N THR A 144 -11.16 -6.28 -5.60
CA THR A 144 -10.32 -7.40 -6.00
C THR A 144 -8.98 -7.30 -5.28
N PHE A 145 -8.76 -8.27 -4.38
CA PHE A 145 -7.53 -8.40 -3.60
C PHE A 145 -6.62 -9.51 -4.15
N SER A 146 -6.78 -9.81 -5.44
CA SER A 146 -5.97 -10.78 -6.16
C SER A 146 -4.49 -10.37 -6.16
N VAL A 147 -3.61 -11.36 -6.06
CA VAL A 147 -2.15 -11.13 -6.03
C VAL A 147 -1.66 -10.46 -7.32
N PRO A 148 -0.49 -9.82 -7.32
CA PRO A 148 0.13 -9.27 -8.53
C PRO A 148 0.25 -10.34 -9.63
N GLY A 149 -0.09 -9.96 -10.87
CA GLY A 149 -0.07 -10.87 -12.02
C GLY A 149 -1.36 -11.68 -12.23
N ALA A 150 -2.31 -11.69 -11.29
CA ALA A 150 -3.61 -12.36 -11.47
C ALA A 150 -4.51 -11.70 -12.54
N GLY A 151 -4.17 -10.48 -13.00
CA GLY A 151 -4.94 -9.76 -14.03
C GLY A 151 -6.08 -8.92 -13.46
N LYS A 152 -5.86 -8.28 -12.31
CA LYS A 152 -6.84 -7.38 -11.66
C LYS A 152 -7.38 -6.30 -12.61
N THR A 153 -6.54 -5.74 -13.48
CA THR A 153 -6.95 -4.73 -14.45
C THR A 153 -7.93 -5.28 -15.48
N THR A 154 -7.74 -6.52 -15.94
CA THR A 154 -8.69 -7.23 -16.80
C THR A 154 -10.03 -7.45 -16.08
N GLU A 155 -10.01 -7.91 -14.81
CA GLU A 155 -11.20 -8.06 -13.97
C GLU A 155 -11.94 -6.71 -13.80
N ALA A 156 -11.21 -5.62 -13.58
CA ALA A 156 -11.76 -4.28 -13.43
C ALA A 156 -12.43 -3.78 -14.72
N LEU A 157 -11.80 -3.98 -15.86
CA LEU A 157 -12.39 -3.61 -17.16
C LEU A 157 -13.63 -4.46 -17.46
N ALA A 158 -13.60 -5.77 -17.20
CA ALA A 158 -14.78 -6.62 -17.34
C ALA A 158 -15.92 -6.15 -16.42
N PHE A 159 -15.62 -5.84 -15.15
CA PHE A 159 -16.59 -5.27 -14.21
C PHE A 159 -17.19 -3.95 -14.72
N PHE A 160 -16.36 -3.05 -15.27
CA PHE A 160 -16.85 -1.79 -15.85
C PHE A 160 -17.79 -2.04 -17.02
N PHE A 161 -17.37 -2.80 -18.04
CA PHE A 161 -18.14 -2.97 -19.26
C PHE A 161 -19.44 -3.77 -19.05
N LEU A 162 -19.49 -4.68 -18.08
CA LEU A 162 -20.71 -5.39 -17.71
C LEU A 162 -21.77 -4.48 -17.04
N ARG A 163 -21.37 -3.33 -16.52
CA ARG A 163 -22.24 -2.43 -15.75
C ARG A 163 -22.52 -1.10 -16.44
N ALA A 164 -21.52 -0.61 -17.20
CA ALA A 164 -21.57 0.74 -17.75
C ALA A 164 -22.54 0.86 -18.91
N GLN A 165 -23.31 1.95 -18.92
CA GLN A 165 -24.05 2.41 -20.09
C GLN A 165 -23.08 3.09 -21.09
N SER A 166 -23.56 3.33 -22.32
CA SER A 166 -22.72 3.87 -23.40
C SER A 166 -22.16 5.27 -23.12
N ASP A 167 -22.88 6.07 -22.34
CA ASP A 167 -22.56 7.44 -21.97
C ASP A 167 -21.82 7.56 -20.61
N GLU A 168 -21.69 6.46 -19.89
CA GLU A 168 -21.02 6.45 -18.59
C GLU A 168 -19.50 6.38 -18.73
N ARG A 169 -18.81 7.06 -17.81
CA ARG A 169 -17.37 7.27 -17.81
C ARG A 169 -16.67 6.40 -16.76
N LEU A 170 -15.38 6.20 -16.96
CA LEU A 170 -14.50 5.55 -15.99
C LEU A 170 -13.40 6.50 -15.54
N LEU A 171 -13.30 6.74 -14.25
CA LEU A 171 -12.15 7.38 -13.60
C LEU A 171 -11.37 6.34 -12.80
N VAL A 172 -10.09 6.17 -13.14
CA VAL A 172 -9.14 5.33 -12.41
C VAL A 172 -8.21 6.22 -11.60
N VAL A 173 -8.13 5.98 -10.29
CA VAL A 173 -7.11 6.58 -9.42
C VAL A 173 -6.03 5.54 -9.20
N ALA A 174 -4.81 5.80 -9.71
CA ALA A 174 -3.74 4.81 -9.75
C ALA A 174 -2.36 5.43 -9.50
N PRO A 175 -1.33 4.65 -9.14
CA PRO A 175 0.06 5.08 -9.22
C PRO A 175 0.45 5.43 -10.66
N LYS A 176 1.38 6.38 -10.84
CA LYS A 176 1.80 6.86 -12.18
C LYS A 176 2.28 5.73 -13.10
N ASN A 177 3.02 4.79 -12.56
CA ASN A 177 3.57 3.64 -13.28
C ASN A 177 2.54 2.58 -13.71
N ALA A 178 1.32 2.59 -13.16
CA ALA A 178 0.23 1.73 -13.60
C ALA A 178 -0.45 2.25 -14.89
N PHE A 179 -0.22 3.49 -15.29
CA PHE A 179 -0.93 4.14 -16.39
C PHE A 179 -0.75 3.41 -17.73
N ALA A 180 0.49 3.00 -18.03
CA ALA A 180 0.77 2.24 -19.26
C ALA A 180 0.04 0.89 -19.29
N ALA A 181 0.02 0.19 -18.15
CA ALA A 181 -0.70 -1.08 -18.03
C ALA A 181 -2.22 -0.93 -18.22
N TRP A 182 -2.83 0.17 -17.77
CA TRP A 182 -4.23 0.46 -18.03
C TRP A 182 -4.50 0.71 -19.53
N ASP A 183 -3.62 1.46 -20.22
CA ASP A 183 -3.73 1.69 -21.66
C ASP A 183 -3.57 0.39 -22.48
N GLU A 184 -2.62 -0.45 -22.08
CA GLU A 184 -2.39 -1.76 -22.71
C GLU A 184 -3.59 -2.69 -22.51
N GLN A 185 -4.09 -2.78 -21.28
CA GLN A 185 -5.20 -3.67 -20.95
C GLN A 185 -6.52 -3.23 -21.60
N ILE A 186 -6.81 -1.93 -21.73
CA ILE A 186 -8.02 -1.51 -22.43
C ILE A 186 -7.92 -1.79 -23.93
N ALA A 187 -6.73 -1.66 -24.53
CA ALA A 187 -6.50 -2.01 -25.93
C ALA A 187 -6.67 -3.54 -26.20
N GLU A 188 -6.24 -4.40 -25.25
CA GLU A 188 -6.45 -5.84 -25.33
C GLU A 188 -7.89 -6.27 -25.07
N CYS A 189 -8.55 -5.67 -24.07
CA CYS A 189 -9.89 -6.02 -23.68
C CYS A 189 -10.95 -5.47 -24.63
N MET A 190 -10.73 -4.29 -25.21
CA MET A 190 -11.67 -3.59 -26.08
C MET A 190 -10.96 -3.01 -27.32
N PRO A 191 -10.33 -3.83 -28.15
CA PRO A 191 -9.54 -3.37 -29.29
C PRO A 191 -10.32 -2.52 -30.28
N GLN A 192 -11.63 -2.77 -30.41
CA GLN A 192 -12.53 -2.02 -31.29
C GLN A 192 -12.72 -0.55 -30.89
N LEU A 193 -12.42 -0.17 -29.63
CA LEU A 193 -12.56 1.22 -29.20
C LEU A 193 -11.40 2.09 -29.66
N GLY A 194 -10.18 1.55 -29.82
CA GLY A 194 -9.00 2.29 -30.23
C GLY A 194 -8.63 3.46 -29.30
N VAL A 195 -8.92 3.35 -27.99
CA VAL A 195 -8.81 4.45 -27.02
C VAL A 195 -7.67 4.24 -26.04
N LYS A 196 -7.21 5.34 -25.44
CA LYS A 196 -6.32 5.37 -24.27
C LYS A 196 -6.98 6.21 -23.17
N PHE A 197 -6.52 6.02 -21.95
CA PHE A 197 -6.96 6.84 -20.83
C PHE A 197 -6.44 8.27 -20.93
N ALA A 198 -7.34 9.26 -20.85
CA ALA A 198 -6.97 10.65 -20.69
C ALA A 198 -6.28 10.87 -19.34
N ARG A 199 -5.05 11.37 -19.39
CA ARG A 199 -4.21 11.55 -18.19
C ARG A 199 -4.53 12.89 -17.54
N LEU A 200 -5.10 12.86 -16.33
CA LEU A 200 -5.38 14.07 -15.55
C LEU A 200 -4.11 14.49 -14.80
N ARG A 201 -3.34 15.40 -15.40
CA ARG A 201 -2.02 15.84 -14.91
C ARG A 201 -1.77 17.32 -15.22
N ASP A 202 -0.61 17.83 -14.85
CA ASP A 202 -0.11 19.18 -15.10
C ASP A 202 -0.92 20.26 -14.35
N GLY A 203 -1.34 19.92 -13.11
CA GLY A 203 -2.04 20.81 -12.21
C GLY A 203 -3.45 21.17 -12.68
N ARG A 204 -4.00 22.23 -12.10
CA ARG A 204 -5.39 22.64 -12.30
C ARG A 204 -5.74 22.92 -13.78
N GLU A 205 -4.86 23.63 -14.49
CA GLU A 205 -5.11 24.02 -15.89
C GLU A 205 -5.05 22.82 -16.83
N GLY A 206 -4.05 21.94 -16.68
CA GLY A 206 -3.92 20.72 -17.46
C GLY A 206 -5.10 19.77 -17.26
N ILE A 207 -5.51 19.55 -16.01
CA ILE A 207 -6.67 18.74 -15.67
C ILE A 207 -7.96 19.35 -16.21
N SER A 208 -8.16 20.67 -16.04
CA SER A 208 -9.33 21.37 -16.56
C SER A 208 -9.45 21.22 -18.08
N ARG A 209 -8.33 21.37 -18.80
CA ARG A 209 -8.28 21.18 -20.27
C ARG A 209 -8.62 19.74 -20.66
N SER A 210 -8.07 18.77 -19.95
CA SER A 210 -8.35 17.35 -20.21
C SER A 210 -9.81 17.00 -19.96
N LEU A 211 -10.41 17.50 -18.87
CA LEU A 211 -11.83 17.28 -18.54
C LEU A 211 -12.78 18.00 -19.51
N SER A 212 -12.39 19.17 -20.07
CA SER A 212 -13.17 19.89 -21.04
C SER A 212 -13.31 19.16 -22.39
N ALA A 213 -12.41 18.24 -22.70
CA ALA A 213 -12.51 17.33 -23.85
C ALA A 213 -13.51 16.19 -23.64
N ASP A 214 -14.14 16.14 -22.49
CA ASP A 214 -15.15 15.13 -22.07
C ASP A 214 -14.73 13.66 -22.31
N PRO A 215 -13.56 13.24 -21.80
CA PRO A 215 -13.07 11.90 -22.04
C PRO A 215 -13.89 10.83 -21.31
N ARG A 216 -14.21 9.73 -22.00
CA ARG A 216 -14.90 8.59 -21.39
C ARG A 216 -14.02 7.82 -20.41
N PHE A 217 -12.71 7.72 -20.67
CA PHE A 217 -11.73 7.01 -19.86
C PHE A 217 -10.70 7.98 -19.32
N MET A 218 -10.60 8.09 -17.99
CA MET A 218 -9.74 9.03 -17.28
C MET A 218 -8.86 8.31 -16.28
N ILE A 219 -7.61 8.75 -16.14
CA ILE A 219 -6.70 8.23 -15.13
C ILE A 219 -5.97 9.37 -14.42
N ILE A 220 -5.88 9.29 -13.09
CA ILE A 220 -5.29 10.32 -12.22
C ILE A 220 -4.43 9.67 -11.13
N THR A 221 -3.37 10.34 -10.69
CA THR A 221 -2.63 9.89 -9.51
C THR A 221 -3.32 10.31 -8.21
N TYR A 222 -3.06 9.57 -7.11
CA TYR A 222 -3.57 9.94 -5.78
C TYR A 222 -3.14 11.36 -5.36
N GLN A 223 -1.89 11.74 -5.70
CA GLN A 223 -1.36 13.08 -5.39
C GLN A 223 -2.11 14.18 -6.14
N GLN A 224 -2.36 14.00 -7.43
CA GLN A 224 -3.12 14.97 -8.24
C GLN A 224 -4.58 15.03 -7.79
N LEU A 225 -5.18 13.89 -7.42
CA LEU A 225 -6.53 13.87 -6.85
C LEU A 225 -6.63 14.68 -5.55
N VAL A 226 -5.64 14.58 -4.67
CA VAL A 226 -5.60 15.38 -3.43
C VAL A 226 -5.54 16.87 -3.74
N LEU A 227 -4.70 17.28 -4.68
CA LEU A 227 -4.49 18.68 -5.04
C LEU A 227 -5.71 19.28 -5.76
N GLU A 228 -6.30 18.55 -6.71
CA GLU A 228 -7.35 19.04 -7.59
C GLU A 228 -8.72 18.39 -7.34
N ARG A 229 -8.93 17.95 -6.08
CA ARG A 229 -10.14 17.25 -5.65
C ARG A 229 -11.43 17.94 -6.10
N ALA A 230 -11.55 19.25 -5.88
CA ALA A 230 -12.76 19.99 -6.18
C ALA A 230 -13.11 19.98 -7.69
N LEU A 231 -12.10 20.04 -8.55
CA LEU A 231 -12.28 19.99 -9.99
C LEU A 231 -12.77 18.62 -10.45
N VAL A 232 -12.17 17.55 -9.93
CA VAL A 232 -12.56 16.16 -10.21
C VAL A 232 -13.98 15.88 -9.68
N GLN A 233 -14.29 16.30 -8.45
CA GLN A 233 -15.64 16.18 -7.87
C GLN A 233 -16.70 16.86 -8.73
N SER A 234 -16.45 18.11 -9.15
CA SER A 234 -17.38 18.85 -10.00
C SER A 234 -17.66 18.15 -11.33
N HIS A 235 -16.64 17.51 -11.93
CA HIS A 235 -16.80 16.76 -13.18
C HIS A 235 -17.64 15.51 -12.98
N ILE A 236 -17.33 14.66 -11.97
CA ILE A 236 -18.08 13.42 -11.75
C ILE A 236 -19.48 13.65 -11.14
N ALA A 237 -19.72 14.79 -10.51
CA ALA A 237 -21.07 15.20 -10.11
C ALA A 237 -21.97 15.52 -11.32
N ARG A 238 -21.36 16.03 -12.41
CA ARG A 238 -22.06 16.39 -13.64
C ARG A 238 -22.28 15.20 -14.57
N TYR A 239 -21.35 14.26 -14.58
CA TYR A 239 -21.35 13.14 -15.53
C TYR A 239 -21.32 11.80 -14.81
N PRO A 240 -22.24 10.85 -15.14
CA PRO A 240 -22.24 9.52 -14.54
C PRO A 240 -20.88 8.84 -14.73
N THR A 241 -20.19 8.58 -13.62
CA THR A 241 -18.81 8.09 -13.65
C THR A 241 -18.61 6.94 -12.65
N HIS A 242 -18.02 5.86 -13.13
CA HIS A 242 -17.50 4.79 -12.28
C HIS A 242 -16.14 5.20 -11.73
N VAL A 243 -15.86 4.91 -10.47
CA VAL A 243 -14.59 5.31 -9.82
C VAL A 243 -13.86 4.07 -9.28
N PHE A 244 -12.67 3.83 -9.83
CA PHE A 244 -11.82 2.71 -9.44
C PHE A 244 -10.54 3.19 -8.76
N LEU A 245 -10.16 2.51 -7.67
CA LEU A 245 -8.91 2.79 -6.94
C LEU A 245 -7.94 1.63 -7.14
N ASP A 246 -6.91 1.84 -7.92
CA ASP A 246 -5.81 0.90 -8.09
C ASP A 246 -4.76 1.11 -7.00
N GLU A 247 -4.19 0.02 -6.47
CA GLU A 247 -3.36 0.01 -5.27
C GLU A 247 -4.04 0.75 -4.09
N SER A 248 -5.28 0.33 -3.80
CA SER A 248 -6.18 0.98 -2.83
C SER A 248 -5.62 1.05 -1.41
N HIS A 249 -4.61 0.25 -1.06
CA HIS A 249 -3.88 0.38 0.20
C HIS A 249 -3.22 1.78 0.37
N ARG A 250 -3.17 2.61 -0.67
CA ARG A 250 -2.69 3.99 -0.60
C ARG A 250 -3.64 4.92 0.16
N ILE A 251 -4.92 4.56 0.29
CA ILE A 251 -5.87 5.30 1.14
C ILE A 251 -5.90 4.79 2.60
N LYS A 252 -4.98 3.90 2.98
CA LYS A 252 -4.78 3.48 4.37
C LYS A 252 -4.42 4.66 5.30
N SER A 253 -4.37 4.44 6.59
CA SER A 253 -3.80 5.36 7.59
C SER A 253 -4.75 6.42 8.14
N GLY A 254 -6.02 6.05 8.32
CA GLY A 254 -7.01 6.85 9.04
C GLY A 254 -7.76 7.86 8.16
N LEU A 255 -9.01 8.03 8.48
CA LEU A 255 -9.97 8.83 7.72
C LEU A 255 -9.62 10.33 7.69
N ALA A 256 -8.86 10.81 8.68
CA ALA A 256 -8.49 12.23 8.80
C ALA A 256 -7.36 12.69 7.85
N ARG A 257 -6.69 11.78 7.12
CA ARG A 257 -5.61 12.15 6.19
C ARG A 257 -6.15 12.61 4.85
N GLN A 258 -5.38 13.44 4.14
CA GLN A 258 -5.80 14.06 2.87
C GLN A 258 -6.09 13.03 1.77
N THR A 259 -5.28 11.98 1.64
CA THR A 259 -5.46 10.98 0.58
C THR A 259 -6.75 10.16 0.75
N PRO A 260 -7.04 9.55 1.93
CA PRO A 260 -8.34 8.95 2.18
C PRO A 260 -9.50 9.93 1.97
N GLN A 261 -9.43 11.14 2.51
CA GLN A 261 -10.49 12.13 2.36
C GLN A 261 -10.77 12.51 0.89
N ALA A 262 -9.72 12.64 0.08
CA ALA A 262 -9.90 12.91 -1.34
C ALA A 262 -10.63 11.77 -2.06
N ALA A 263 -10.26 10.51 -1.79
CA ALA A 263 -10.93 9.35 -2.34
C ALA A 263 -12.39 9.23 -1.84
N LEU A 264 -12.60 9.31 -0.52
CA LEU A 264 -13.92 9.20 0.10
C LEU A 264 -14.90 10.25 -0.39
N SER A 265 -14.40 11.45 -0.72
CA SER A 265 -15.23 12.52 -1.26
C SER A 265 -15.87 12.20 -2.62
N LEU A 266 -15.34 11.20 -3.35
CA LEU A 266 -15.89 10.72 -4.61
C LEU A 266 -16.92 9.60 -4.43
N SER A 267 -16.95 8.95 -3.26
CA SER A 267 -17.71 7.72 -3.03
C SER A 267 -19.21 7.82 -3.36
N HIS A 268 -19.86 8.88 -2.90
CA HIS A 268 -21.30 9.07 -3.10
C HIS A 268 -21.67 9.53 -4.52
N LEU A 269 -20.71 10.11 -5.25
CA LEU A 269 -20.89 10.57 -6.63
C LEU A 269 -20.83 9.41 -7.62
N ALA A 270 -19.97 8.42 -7.36
CA ALA A 270 -19.71 7.30 -8.26
C ALA A 270 -20.97 6.48 -8.58
N VAL A 271 -21.11 6.05 -9.84
CA VAL A 271 -22.15 5.10 -10.30
C VAL A 271 -21.85 3.71 -9.71
N SER A 272 -20.64 3.23 -9.90
CA SER A 272 -20.12 2.05 -9.19
C SER A 272 -18.67 2.28 -8.76
N LYS A 273 -18.22 1.45 -7.84
CA LYS A 273 -16.90 1.57 -7.22
C LYS A 273 -16.17 0.24 -7.24
N LEU A 274 -14.88 0.28 -7.56
CA LEU A 274 -14.01 -0.89 -7.42
C LEU A 274 -12.71 -0.46 -6.78
N ILE A 275 -12.24 -1.26 -5.80
CA ILE A 275 -10.90 -1.10 -5.25
C ILE A 275 -10.05 -2.33 -5.57
N MET A 276 -8.77 -2.12 -5.82
CA MET A 276 -7.84 -3.16 -6.20
C MET A 276 -6.55 -3.05 -5.42
N SER A 277 -6.09 -4.16 -4.84
CA SER A 277 -4.78 -4.26 -4.19
C SER A 277 -4.36 -5.71 -3.99
N GLY A 278 -3.09 -6.03 -4.22
CA GLY A 278 -2.53 -7.33 -3.84
C GLY A 278 -2.26 -7.44 -2.33
N THR A 279 -2.10 -6.31 -1.66
CA THR A 279 -1.72 -6.18 -0.25
C THR A 279 -2.60 -5.13 0.46
N PRO A 280 -3.90 -5.42 0.68
CA PRO A 280 -4.84 -4.40 1.16
C PRO A 280 -4.61 -3.96 2.62
N MET A 281 -3.89 -4.77 3.41
CA MET A 281 -3.64 -4.56 4.85
C MET A 281 -2.14 -4.55 5.17
N PRO A 282 -1.37 -3.54 4.75
CA PRO A 282 0.08 -3.54 4.96
C PRO A 282 0.51 -3.35 6.42
N GLN A 283 -0.35 -2.88 7.30
CA GLN A 283 -0.04 -2.65 8.71
C GLN A 283 -0.98 -3.43 9.66
N SER A 284 -2.29 -3.30 9.47
CA SER A 284 -3.31 -3.93 10.31
C SER A 284 -4.66 -3.98 9.58
N ALA A 285 -5.66 -4.61 10.20
CA ALA A 285 -7.04 -4.61 9.73
C ALA A 285 -7.61 -3.19 9.56
N ASP A 286 -7.15 -2.22 10.35
CA ASP A 286 -7.59 -0.83 10.27
C ASP A 286 -7.28 -0.18 8.92
N ASP A 287 -6.31 -0.71 8.17
CA ASP A 287 -6.03 -0.26 6.81
C ASP A 287 -7.20 -0.51 5.84
N LEU A 288 -8.11 -1.42 6.18
CA LEU A 288 -9.35 -1.67 5.43
C LEU A 288 -10.45 -0.66 5.72
N LEU A 289 -10.41 0.05 6.84
CA LEU A 289 -11.47 0.99 7.23
C LEU A 289 -11.75 2.05 6.15
N PRO A 290 -10.76 2.83 5.68
CA PRO A 290 -11.02 3.80 4.62
C PRO A 290 -11.35 3.15 3.28
N GLN A 291 -10.85 1.94 3.00
CA GLN A 291 -11.18 1.19 1.80
C GLN A 291 -12.65 0.75 1.82
N PHE A 292 -13.13 0.24 2.94
CA PHE A 292 -14.54 -0.12 3.11
C PHE A 292 -15.45 1.11 3.12
N ALA A 293 -15.05 2.19 3.79
CA ALA A 293 -15.78 3.46 3.79
C ALA A 293 -15.87 4.09 2.40
N PHE A 294 -14.89 3.89 1.52
CA PHE A 294 -15.01 4.27 0.12
C PHE A 294 -16.07 3.44 -0.60
N LEU A 295 -16.12 2.13 -0.38
CA LEU A 295 -17.11 1.24 -1.01
C LEU A 295 -18.52 1.50 -0.47
N TYR A 296 -18.67 1.48 0.85
CA TYR A 296 -19.96 1.55 1.56
C TYR A 296 -19.89 2.53 2.74
N PRO A 297 -19.83 3.86 2.49
CA PRO A 297 -19.78 4.85 3.57
C PRO A 297 -21.01 4.80 4.49
N GLU A 298 -22.12 4.29 3.98
CA GLU A 298 -23.40 4.12 4.67
C GLU A 298 -23.42 2.98 5.70
N ILE A 299 -22.41 2.11 5.72
CA ILE A 299 -22.28 0.99 6.65
C ILE A 299 -21.13 1.28 7.62
N PRO A 300 -21.41 1.64 8.88
CA PRO A 300 -20.37 1.93 9.85
C PRO A 300 -19.48 0.69 10.11
N ALA A 301 -18.17 0.88 10.05
CA ALA A 301 -17.17 -0.15 10.27
C ALA A 301 -16.24 0.23 11.42
N SER A 302 -15.76 -0.78 12.15
CA SER A 302 -14.68 -0.67 13.13
C SER A 302 -13.56 -1.65 12.77
N GLY A 303 -12.35 -1.45 13.30
CA GLY A 303 -11.21 -2.31 13.01
C GLY A 303 -11.45 -3.80 13.31
N GLU A 304 -12.27 -4.11 14.32
CA GLU A 304 -12.63 -5.49 14.67
C GLU A 304 -13.57 -6.14 13.65
N ARG A 305 -14.45 -5.37 13.03
CA ARG A 305 -15.53 -5.86 12.17
C ARG A 305 -15.26 -5.66 10.68
N VAL A 306 -14.32 -4.80 10.30
CA VAL A 306 -14.13 -4.43 8.89
C VAL A 306 -13.75 -5.62 8.01
N VAL A 307 -13.01 -6.59 8.53
CA VAL A 307 -12.64 -7.82 7.81
C VAL A 307 -13.89 -8.63 7.44
N GLU A 308 -14.83 -8.79 8.39
CA GLU A 308 -16.09 -9.49 8.15
C GLU A 308 -16.98 -8.73 7.16
N LEU A 309 -17.05 -7.41 7.30
CA LEU A 309 -17.81 -6.55 6.39
C LEU A 309 -17.25 -6.56 4.95
N MET A 310 -15.95 -6.74 4.78
CA MET A 310 -15.33 -6.86 3.45
C MET A 310 -15.62 -8.20 2.76
N ARG A 311 -15.79 -9.30 3.50
CA ARG A 311 -15.92 -10.67 2.94
C ARG A 311 -16.97 -10.84 1.82
N PRO A 312 -18.18 -10.27 1.92
CA PRO A 312 -19.19 -10.42 0.87
C PRO A 312 -18.83 -9.71 -0.44
N VAL A 313 -18.01 -8.68 -0.37
CA VAL A 313 -17.77 -7.73 -1.47
C VAL A 313 -16.38 -7.77 -2.07
N TYR A 314 -15.50 -8.66 -1.58
CA TYR A 314 -14.21 -8.86 -2.24
C TYR A 314 -14.08 -10.24 -2.89
N VAL A 315 -13.19 -10.29 -3.87
CA VAL A 315 -12.67 -11.50 -4.50
C VAL A 315 -11.15 -11.54 -4.40
N ARG A 316 -10.59 -12.76 -4.42
CA ARG A 316 -9.15 -12.97 -4.40
C ARG A 316 -8.77 -14.19 -5.23
N THR A 317 -7.71 -14.03 -6.01
CA THR A 317 -6.91 -15.11 -6.57
C THR A 317 -5.58 -15.10 -5.85
N ASN A 318 -5.19 -16.23 -5.27
CA ASN A 318 -3.93 -16.36 -4.54
C ASN A 318 -2.79 -16.93 -5.42
N LYS A 319 -1.56 -16.96 -4.90
CA LYS A 319 -0.40 -17.46 -5.67
C LYS A 319 -0.49 -18.95 -6.01
N ALA A 320 -1.08 -19.75 -5.15
CA ALA A 320 -1.24 -21.18 -5.40
C ALA A 320 -2.21 -21.47 -6.56
N GLU A 321 -3.30 -20.70 -6.69
CA GLU A 321 -4.25 -20.79 -7.80
C GLU A 321 -3.61 -20.43 -9.16
N LEU A 322 -2.55 -19.61 -9.15
CA LEU A 322 -1.84 -19.21 -10.36
C LEU A 322 -0.79 -20.24 -10.83
N GLY A 323 -0.62 -21.35 -10.09
CA GLY A 323 0.33 -22.40 -10.44
C GLY A 323 1.80 -21.93 -10.42
N LEU A 324 2.13 -20.94 -9.61
CA LEU A 324 3.51 -20.46 -9.47
C LEU A 324 4.39 -21.53 -8.85
N PRO A 325 5.63 -21.72 -9.37
CA PRO A 325 6.60 -22.61 -8.74
C PRO A 325 6.90 -22.16 -7.29
N PRO A 326 7.37 -23.06 -6.42
CA PRO A 326 7.74 -22.70 -5.06
C PRO A 326 8.89 -21.70 -5.04
N VAL A 327 8.92 -20.86 -4.01
CA VAL A 327 10.02 -19.95 -3.73
C VAL A 327 10.73 -20.40 -2.46
N ASP A 328 12.05 -20.56 -2.54
CA ASP A 328 12.89 -20.88 -1.39
C ASP A 328 13.33 -19.59 -0.69
N ARG A 329 13.03 -19.48 0.60
CA ARG A 329 13.42 -18.34 1.43
C ARG A 329 14.38 -18.80 2.51
N TYR A 330 15.57 -18.20 2.51
CA TYR A 330 16.63 -18.53 3.47
C TYR A 330 16.91 -17.34 4.38
N LEU A 331 16.99 -17.62 5.67
CA LEU A 331 17.51 -16.70 6.67
C LEU A 331 19.02 -16.87 6.78
N VAL A 332 19.76 -15.77 6.66
CA VAL A 332 21.23 -15.75 6.73
C VAL A 332 21.66 -14.88 7.93
N PRO A 333 21.80 -15.49 9.12
CA PRO A 333 22.12 -14.75 10.33
C PRO A 333 23.63 -14.52 10.47
N PHE A 334 24.01 -13.32 10.94
CA PHE A 334 25.38 -12.95 11.28
C PHE A 334 25.46 -12.32 12.66
N PRO A 335 26.46 -12.66 13.46
CA PRO A 335 26.78 -11.87 14.63
C PRO A 335 27.30 -10.49 14.22
N MET A 336 27.02 -9.48 15.01
CA MET A 336 27.59 -8.16 14.83
C MET A 336 29.09 -8.15 15.13
N ALA A 337 29.88 -7.35 14.41
CA ALA A 337 31.27 -7.14 14.76
C ALA A 337 31.37 -6.55 16.19
N PRO A 338 32.41 -6.85 17.00
CA PRO A 338 32.46 -6.49 18.42
C PRO A 338 32.24 -4.99 18.69
N VAL A 339 33.02 -4.11 18.05
CA VAL A 339 32.90 -2.66 18.25
C VAL A 339 31.55 -2.14 17.73
N GLN A 340 31.06 -2.69 16.63
CA GLN A 340 29.72 -2.38 16.11
C GLN A 340 28.66 -2.77 17.14
N GLY A 341 28.80 -3.91 17.83
CA GLY A 341 27.88 -4.37 18.87
C GLY A 341 27.80 -3.42 20.07
N GLU A 342 28.93 -2.85 20.50
CA GLU A 342 28.95 -1.86 21.58
C GLU A 342 28.18 -0.60 21.21
N LEU A 343 28.45 -0.03 20.05
CA LEU A 343 27.74 1.16 19.58
C LEU A 343 26.24 0.87 19.40
N TYR A 344 25.89 -0.33 18.92
CA TYR A 344 24.49 -0.75 18.80
C TYR A 344 23.75 -0.75 20.15
N LYS A 345 24.40 -1.24 21.23
CA LYS A 345 23.80 -1.25 22.58
C LYS A 345 23.48 0.18 23.06
N LEU A 346 24.39 1.13 22.84
CA LEU A 346 24.18 2.54 23.19
C LEU A 346 23.02 3.15 22.40
N MET A 347 22.97 2.93 21.10
CA MET A 347 21.88 3.41 20.24
C MET A 347 20.53 2.77 20.62
N LYS A 348 20.51 1.47 20.96
CA LYS A 348 19.33 0.76 21.44
C LYS A 348 18.80 1.37 22.74
N PHE A 349 19.68 1.75 23.65
CA PHE A 349 19.31 2.45 24.89
C PHE A 349 18.67 3.82 24.59
N GLU A 350 19.20 4.58 23.63
CA GLU A 350 18.59 5.84 23.20
C GLU A 350 17.19 5.63 22.65
N VAL A 351 16.99 4.62 21.82
CA VAL A 351 15.66 4.26 21.30
C VAL A 351 14.69 3.91 22.44
N ALA A 352 15.14 3.15 23.45
CA ALA A 352 14.32 2.79 24.60
C ALA A 352 13.93 4.04 25.43
N ARG A 353 14.86 4.95 25.65
CA ARG A 353 14.61 6.24 26.33
C ARG A 353 13.61 7.10 25.56
N ASP A 354 13.80 7.24 24.25
CA ASP A 354 12.89 8.00 23.40
C ASP A 354 11.49 7.37 23.33
N ALA A 355 11.40 6.03 23.38
CA ALA A 355 10.13 5.31 23.46
C ALA A 355 9.42 5.60 24.80
N ALA A 356 10.13 5.51 25.93
CA ALA A 356 9.57 5.85 27.25
C ALA A 356 9.06 7.30 27.29
N THR A 357 9.80 8.23 26.70
CA THR A 357 9.41 9.65 26.59
C THR A 357 8.15 9.81 25.72
N ALA A 358 8.10 9.14 24.58
CA ALA A 358 6.95 9.21 23.68
C ALA A 358 5.66 8.64 24.32
N LEU A 359 5.79 7.60 25.13
CA LEU A 359 4.68 7.00 25.85
C LEU A 359 4.20 7.82 27.05
N SER A 360 5.13 8.47 27.77
CA SER A 360 4.82 9.23 28.99
C SER A 360 4.29 10.65 28.71
N ILE A 361 4.92 11.35 27.77
CA ILE A 361 4.58 12.76 27.46
C ILE A 361 3.54 12.81 26.32
N GLY A 362 3.57 11.83 25.41
CA GLY A 362 2.79 11.86 24.19
C GLY A 362 3.22 12.97 23.22
N GLY A 363 2.38 13.24 22.23
CA GLY A 363 2.58 14.36 21.30
C GLY A 363 3.42 14.02 20.07
N LYS A 364 3.14 14.74 18.98
CA LYS A 364 3.74 14.49 17.65
C LYS A 364 5.27 14.61 17.64
N GLN A 365 5.85 15.47 18.47
CA GLN A 365 7.29 15.70 18.51
C GLN A 365 8.05 14.52 19.11
N ALA A 366 7.56 13.96 20.24
CA ALA A 366 8.18 12.81 20.89
C ALA A 366 8.13 11.55 19.97
N PHE A 367 7.00 11.31 19.29
CA PHE A 367 6.90 10.23 18.31
C PHE A 367 7.78 10.44 17.07
N ARG A 368 8.00 11.69 16.64
CA ARG A 368 8.96 11.98 15.55
C ARG A 368 10.41 11.72 15.98
N GLN A 369 10.75 12.04 17.23
CA GLN A 369 12.08 11.76 17.77
C GLN A 369 12.31 10.25 17.84
N LEU A 370 11.40 9.50 18.41
CA LEU A 370 11.46 8.03 18.44
C LEU A 370 11.61 7.44 17.01
N GLY A 371 10.84 7.93 16.05
CA GLY A 371 10.94 7.50 14.66
C GLY A 371 12.33 7.73 14.05
N ARG A 372 12.98 8.85 14.38
CA ARG A 372 14.36 9.14 13.95
C ARG A 372 15.36 8.17 14.58
N SER A 373 15.25 7.93 15.88
CA SER A 373 16.16 7.03 16.60
C SER A 373 16.04 5.58 16.09
N VAL A 374 14.82 5.11 15.83
CA VAL A 374 14.58 3.80 15.20
C VAL A 374 15.19 3.73 13.79
N MET A 375 15.02 4.79 12.99
CA MET A 375 15.58 4.85 11.63
C MET A 375 17.11 4.80 11.64
N ARG A 376 17.76 5.53 12.54
CA ARG A 376 19.21 5.47 12.74
C ARG A 376 19.69 4.09 13.14
N LEU A 377 18.95 3.42 14.04
CA LEU A 377 19.29 2.06 14.45
C LEU A 377 19.21 1.08 13.28
N MET A 378 18.19 1.20 12.44
CA MET A 378 18.04 0.39 11.22
C MET A 378 19.17 0.67 10.21
N GLN A 379 19.51 1.94 9.99
CA GLN A 379 20.62 2.35 9.11
C GLN A 379 21.94 1.77 9.61
N PHE A 380 22.20 1.87 10.90
CA PHE A 380 23.43 1.36 11.51
C PHE A 380 23.57 -0.16 11.35
N VAL A 381 22.51 -0.92 11.57
CA VAL A 381 22.52 -2.38 11.41
C VAL A 381 22.67 -2.79 9.93
N SER A 382 22.09 -2.01 9.02
CA SER A 382 22.24 -2.25 7.58
C SER A 382 23.65 -1.94 7.09
N ASN A 383 24.14 -0.73 7.35
CA ASN A 383 25.48 -0.27 7.02
C ASN A 383 25.86 0.93 7.92
N PRO A 384 26.82 0.79 8.85
CA PRO A 384 27.27 1.87 9.72
C PRO A 384 27.69 3.15 8.97
N ALA A 385 28.21 3.03 7.76
CA ALA A 385 28.65 4.16 6.95
C ALA A 385 27.50 5.13 6.59
N LEU A 386 26.24 4.69 6.68
CA LEU A 386 25.08 5.57 6.47
C LEU A 386 24.98 6.70 7.49
N LEU A 387 25.53 6.50 8.70
CA LEU A 387 25.55 7.51 9.77
C LEU A 387 26.75 8.46 9.69
N ALA A 388 27.75 8.18 8.88
CA ALA A 388 28.99 8.99 8.78
C ALA A 388 28.75 10.44 8.31
N ALA A 389 27.64 10.69 7.62
CA ALA A 389 27.28 12.04 7.15
C ALA A 389 26.32 12.78 8.11
N GLU A 390 25.94 12.20 9.24
CA GLU A 390 25.11 12.89 10.23
C GLU A 390 25.93 13.89 11.04
N ILE A 391 25.59 15.16 10.93
CA ILE A 391 26.17 16.24 11.74
C ILE A 391 25.70 16.03 13.19
N ALA A 392 26.65 15.98 14.14
CA ALA A 392 26.41 15.81 15.57
C ALA A 392 25.86 14.42 15.98
N PHE A 393 26.45 13.33 15.48
CA PHE A 393 26.20 12.01 16.04
C PHE A 393 26.82 11.90 17.46
N ALA A 394 26.03 11.48 18.45
CA ALA A 394 26.44 11.51 19.86
C ALA A 394 27.65 10.61 20.19
N HIS A 395 27.94 9.60 19.36
CA HIS A 395 29.00 8.60 19.58
C HIS A 395 30.00 8.56 18.42
N GLU A 396 30.45 9.74 17.97
CA GLU A 396 31.29 9.90 16.76
C GLU A 396 32.58 9.08 16.82
N ASP A 397 33.24 9.01 17.98
CA ASP A 397 34.51 8.27 18.13
C ASP A 397 34.32 6.76 17.98
N LEU A 398 33.24 6.21 18.56
CA LEU A 398 32.88 4.80 18.37
C LEU A 398 32.47 4.53 16.92
N LEU A 399 31.73 5.42 16.30
CA LEU A 399 31.39 5.27 14.90
C LEU A 399 32.63 5.26 14.00
N ARG A 400 33.62 6.13 14.27
CA ARG A 400 34.90 6.12 13.55
C ARG A 400 35.64 4.78 13.74
N ALA A 401 35.63 4.23 14.96
CA ALA A 401 36.24 2.93 15.21
C ALA A 401 35.53 1.81 14.43
N VAL A 402 34.19 1.80 14.40
CA VAL A 402 33.40 0.86 13.61
C VAL A 402 33.72 0.99 12.10
N LEU A 403 33.80 2.22 11.60
CA LEU A 403 34.11 2.46 10.18
C LEU A 403 35.54 2.06 9.82
N ALA A 404 36.50 2.12 10.76
CA ALA A 404 37.86 1.67 10.56
C ALA A 404 37.98 0.14 10.41
N GLU A 405 37.00 -0.63 10.92
CA GLU A 405 36.90 -2.10 10.69
C GLU A 405 36.44 -2.46 9.25
N GLY A 406 36.02 -1.45 8.47
CA GLY A 406 35.51 -1.63 7.09
C GLY A 406 34.05 -2.04 7.04
N ASP A 407 33.68 -2.78 5.98
CA ASP A 407 32.30 -3.22 5.77
C ASP A 407 31.83 -4.18 6.87
N GLY A 408 30.63 -3.96 7.38
CA GLY A 408 30.02 -4.86 8.38
C GLY A 408 29.72 -6.25 7.81
N PRO A 409 29.46 -7.26 8.70
CA PRO A 409 29.29 -8.66 8.28
C PRO A 409 28.20 -8.86 7.21
N LYS A 410 27.07 -8.21 7.35
CA LYS A 410 25.96 -8.29 6.39
C LYS A 410 26.39 -7.83 4.99
N LEU A 411 27.01 -6.66 4.93
CA LEU A 411 27.42 -6.07 3.66
C LEU A 411 28.52 -6.90 2.97
N ARG A 412 29.50 -7.38 3.73
CA ARG A 412 30.54 -8.31 3.21
C ARG A 412 29.91 -9.56 2.60
N TYR A 413 28.94 -10.16 3.29
CA TYR A 413 28.21 -11.31 2.76
C TYR A 413 27.53 -10.98 1.43
N VAL A 414 26.73 -9.90 1.37
CA VAL A 414 25.99 -9.51 0.17
C VAL A 414 26.93 -9.31 -1.02
N LEU A 415 28.03 -8.56 -0.82
CA LEU A 415 29.02 -8.31 -1.86
C LEU A 415 29.72 -9.59 -2.36
N LYS A 416 30.07 -10.50 -1.43
CA LYS A 416 30.68 -11.79 -1.79
C LYS A 416 29.69 -12.69 -2.51
N ARG A 417 28.47 -12.80 -1.98
CA ARG A 417 27.42 -13.64 -2.54
C ARG A 417 27.00 -13.20 -3.94
N ALA A 418 26.87 -11.89 -4.17
CA ALA A 418 26.60 -11.35 -5.48
C ALA A 418 27.69 -11.73 -6.51
N ARG A 419 28.97 -11.62 -6.14
CA ARG A 419 30.08 -12.05 -7.01
C ARG A 419 30.07 -13.55 -7.29
N GLN A 420 29.73 -14.37 -6.30
CA GLN A 420 29.63 -15.82 -6.46
C GLN A 420 28.50 -16.18 -7.45
N LEU A 421 27.32 -15.57 -7.30
CA LEU A 421 26.19 -15.80 -8.20
C LEU A 421 26.49 -15.33 -9.63
N ALA A 422 27.07 -14.15 -9.77
CA ALA A 422 27.45 -13.62 -11.08
C ALA A 422 28.48 -14.52 -11.79
N ARG A 423 29.49 -15.05 -11.07
CA ARG A 423 30.44 -16.02 -11.61
C ARG A 423 29.79 -17.32 -12.08
N SER A 424 28.67 -17.70 -11.50
CA SER A 424 27.87 -18.87 -11.95
C SER A 424 26.85 -18.52 -13.05
N GLY A 425 26.93 -17.31 -13.63
CA GLY A 425 26.04 -16.85 -14.70
C GLY A 425 24.64 -16.46 -14.24
N GLN A 426 24.44 -16.26 -12.93
CA GLN A 426 23.13 -15.90 -12.38
C GLN A 426 23.05 -14.40 -12.10
N LYS A 427 22.06 -13.73 -12.69
CA LYS A 427 21.73 -12.35 -12.33
C LYS A 427 21.15 -12.29 -10.93
N VAL A 428 21.49 -11.26 -10.17
CA VAL A 428 21.08 -11.09 -8.79
C VAL A 428 20.45 -9.73 -8.53
N LEU A 429 19.36 -9.73 -7.76
CA LEU A 429 18.67 -8.54 -7.30
C LEU A 429 18.99 -8.33 -5.81
N ILE A 430 19.56 -7.18 -5.46
CA ILE A 430 19.88 -6.82 -4.08
C ILE A 430 18.90 -5.74 -3.61
N TRP A 431 18.23 -6.00 -2.50
CA TRP A 431 17.29 -5.08 -1.89
C TRP A 431 17.90 -4.34 -0.71
N SER A 432 17.82 -3.00 -0.74
CA SER A 432 18.09 -2.16 0.43
C SER A 432 17.08 -1.01 0.52
N SER A 433 16.62 -0.75 1.73
CA SER A 433 15.64 0.30 2.03
C SER A 433 16.25 1.70 2.03
N PHE A 434 17.58 1.80 2.00
CA PHE A 434 18.32 3.07 2.12
C PHE A 434 18.96 3.47 0.80
N ARG A 435 18.59 4.64 0.26
CA ARG A 435 19.08 5.16 -1.01
C ARG A 435 20.62 5.14 -1.10
N ARG A 436 21.32 5.68 -0.11
CA ARG A 436 22.79 5.71 -0.10
C ARG A 436 23.41 4.31 -0.10
N ASN A 437 22.73 3.36 0.51
CA ASN A 437 23.19 1.97 0.51
C ASN A 437 23.03 1.33 -0.86
N VAL A 438 21.94 1.65 -1.57
CA VAL A 438 21.72 1.20 -2.95
C VAL A 438 22.83 1.70 -3.86
N GLU A 439 23.17 2.98 -3.79
CA GLU A 439 24.27 3.60 -4.54
C GLU A 439 25.63 2.96 -4.15
N TYR A 440 25.92 2.85 -2.85
CA TYR A 440 27.15 2.29 -2.32
C TYR A 440 27.40 0.84 -2.79
N ILE A 441 26.38 -0.01 -2.73
CA ILE A 441 26.49 -1.42 -3.15
C ILE A 441 26.70 -1.50 -4.66
N ALA A 442 26.01 -0.68 -5.45
CA ALA A 442 26.20 -0.65 -6.90
C ALA A 442 27.63 -0.25 -7.28
N ASP A 443 28.18 0.78 -6.63
CA ASP A 443 29.58 1.20 -6.84
C ASP A 443 30.56 0.08 -6.49
N ARG A 444 30.35 -0.65 -5.39
CA ARG A 444 31.19 -1.77 -4.94
C ARG A 444 31.10 -3.00 -5.87
N LEU A 445 30.06 -3.09 -6.68
CA LEU A 445 29.82 -4.17 -7.65
C LEU A 445 29.87 -3.67 -9.11
N ALA A 446 30.47 -2.51 -9.34
CA ALA A 446 30.61 -1.94 -10.69
C ALA A 446 31.35 -2.89 -11.66
N ASP A 447 32.26 -3.72 -11.14
CA ASP A 447 32.96 -4.77 -11.87
C ASP A 447 32.03 -5.87 -12.43
N LEU A 448 30.79 -5.94 -11.98
CA LEU A 448 29.73 -6.84 -12.45
C LEU A 448 28.64 -6.10 -13.25
N GLY A 449 28.90 -4.90 -13.73
CA GLY A 449 27.93 -4.09 -14.44
C GLY A 449 26.72 -3.70 -13.58
N ALA A 450 26.91 -3.48 -12.27
CA ALA A 450 25.81 -3.23 -11.37
C ALA A 450 25.03 -1.95 -11.72
N VAL A 451 23.72 -2.08 -11.92
CA VAL A 451 22.78 -0.96 -12.08
C VAL A 451 21.93 -0.77 -10.83
N TYR A 452 21.37 0.42 -10.62
CA TYR A 452 20.60 0.68 -9.41
C TYR A 452 19.32 1.48 -9.64
N ILE A 453 18.32 1.25 -8.77
CA ILE A 453 17.01 1.93 -8.78
C ILE A 453 16.64 2.38 -7.39
N HIS A 454 16.39 3.69 -7.24
CA HIS A 454 15.79 4.30 -6.04
C HIS A 454 14.95 5.53 -6.41
N GLY A 455 14.26 6.12 -5.43
CA GLY A 455 13.35 7.26 -5.68
C GLY A 455 13.97 8.55 -6.20
N GLY A 456 15.32 8.63 -6.31
CA GLY A 456 16.02 9.74 -6.94
C GLY A 456 16.49 9.46 -8.37
N VAL A 457 16.22 8.27 -8.91
CA VAL A 457 16.45 7.96 -10.33
C VAL A 457 15.20 8.35 -11.09
N ASP A 458 15.36 9.26 -12.05
CA ASP A 458 14.25 9.77 -12.84
C ASP A 458 13.66 8.68 -13.75
N ALA A 459 12.34 8.71 -13.89
CA ALA A 459 11.65 7.93 -14.89
C ALA A 459 11.82 8.62 -16.27
N GLY A 460 12.09 7.86 -17.32
CA GLY A 460 12.34 8.43 -18.65
C GLY A 460 12.26 7.42 -19.76
N ASP A 461 12.99 7.69 -20.84
CA ASP A 461 13.07 6.81 -22.00
C ASP A 461 13.86 5.55 -21.64
N GLU A 462 13.42 4.40 -22.15
CA GLU A 462 14.13 3.13 -22.00
C GLU A 462 15.46 3.05 -22.80
N ASP A 463 15.65 3.96 -23.75
CA ASP A 463 16.90 4.09 -24.51
C ASP A 463 17.93 5.02 -23.85
N ASP A 464 17.59 5.62 -22.72
CA ASP A 464 18.50 6.42 -21.87
C ASP A 464 18.92 5.60 -20.64
N ASP A 465 20.14 5.14 -20.62
CA ASP A 465 20.72 4.28 -19.59
C ASP A 465 20.71 4.90 -18.17
N GLU A 466 20.58 6.22 -18.08
CA GLU A 466 20.49 6.89 -16.77
C GLU A 466 19.09 6.89 -16.17
N THR A 467 18.07 6.66 -16.98
CA THR A 467 16.71 6.58 -16.51
C THR A 467 16.42 5.25 -15.81
N ARG A 468 15.33 5.21 -15.06
CA ARG A 468 14.88 3.99 -14.40
C ARG A 468 14.54 2.90 -15.43
N GLU A 469 13.85 3.27 -16.49
CA GLU A 469 13.43 2.38 -17.57
C GLU A 469 14.65 1.85 -18.34
N GLY A 470 15.64 2.69 -18.63
CA GLY A 470 16.89 2.30 -19.27
C GLY A 470 17.71 1.32 -18.42
N LYS A 471 17.84 1.59 -17.10
CA LYS A 471 18.54 0.66 -16.19
C LYS A 471 17.82 -0.71 -16.07
N ILE A 472 16.50 -0.73 -16.14
CA ILE A 472 15.73 -1.98 -16.21
C ILE A 472 15.99 -2.71 -17.52
N LYS A 473 15.98 -2.00 -18.64
CA LYS A 473 16.28 -2.56 -19.97
C LYS A 473 17.69 -3.14 -20.04
N LEU A 474 18.69 -2.41 -19.55
CA LEU A 474 20.08 -2.90 -19.45
C LEU A 474 20.15 -4.20 -18.64
N PHE A 475 19.51 -4.26 -17.49
CA PHE A 475 19.49 -5.48 -16.68
C PHE A 475 18.79 -6.65 -17.39
N HIS A 476 17.83 -6.39 -18.27
CA HIS A 476 17.17 -7.44 -19.06
C HIS A 476 18.02 -7.94 -20.23
N SER A 477 18.60 -7.03 -20.98
CA SER A 477 19.16 -7.33 -22.31
C SER A 477 20.68 -7.47 -22.34
N ASP A 478 21.42 -6.85 -21.42
CA ASP A 478 22.87 -6.89 -21.36
C ASP A 478 23.37 -8.03 -20.46
N GLU A 479 24.11 -8.98 -21.03
CA GLU A 479 24.68 -10.12 -20.30
C GLU A 479 25.82 -9.72 -19.35
N THR A 480 26.42 -8.55 -19.53
CA THR A 480 27.45 -8.02 -18.63
C THR A 480 26.89 -7.36 -17.39
N VAL A 481 25.62 -6.97 -17.43
CA VAL A 481 24.89 -6.40 -16.29
C VAL A 481 24.32 -7.52 -15.43
N MET A 482 25.09 -7.96 -14.44
CA MET A 482 24.78 -9.12 -13.61
C MET A 482 24.04 -8.77 -12.30
N VAL A 483 24.09 -7.51 -11.88
CA VAL A 483 23.56 -7.08 -10.58
C VAL A 483 22.61 -5.90 -10.77
N MET A 484 21.44 -6.00 -10.11
CA MET A 484 20.57 -4.84 -9.88
C MET A 484 20.47 -4.59 -8.37
N VAL A 485 20.73 -3.35 -7.95
CA VAL A 485 20.51 -2.92 -6.55
C VAL A 485 19.32 -1.99 -6.50
N ALA A 486 18.30 -2.32 -5.69
CA ALA A 486 17.05 -1.58 -5.74
C ALA A 486 16.48 -1.27 -4.36
N ASN A 487 15.78 -0.12 -4.28
CA ASN A 487 14.97 0.20 -3.12
C ASN A 487 13.56 -0.38 -3.31
N PRO A 488 13.03 -1.16 -2.33
CA PRO A 488 11.71 -1.77 -2.44
C PRO A 488 10.58 -0.79 -2.74
N VAL A 489 10.65 0.43 -2.23
CA VAL A 489 9.61 1.46 -2.46
C VAL A 489 9.62 1.94 -3.92
N ALA A 490 10.81 2.18 -4.48
CA ALA A 490 10.94 2.69 -5.85
C ALA A 490 10.68 1.60 -6.91
N ALA A 491 11.08 0.36 -6.61
CA ALA A 491 10.93 -0.78 -7.53
C ALA A 491 9.67 -1.61 -7.25
N SER A 492 8.90 -1.30 -6.20
CA SER A 492 7.65 -2.01 -5.88
C SER A 492 6.55 -1.84 -6.93
N GLU A 493 6.71 -0.88 -7.83
CA GLU A 493 5.69 -0.54 -8.82
C GLU A 493 6.26 -0.65 -10.25
N GLY A 494 5.66 -1.49 -11.09
CA GLY A 494 5.92 -1.55 -12.54
C GLY A 494 7.19 -2.27 -13.00
N VAL A 495 8.08 -2.71 -12.12
CA VAL A 495 9.29 -3.46 -12.48
C VAL A 495 8.98 -4.95 -12.52
N SER A 496 9.40 -5.64 -13.57
CA SER A 496 9.23 -7.09 -13.74
C SER A 496 10.56 -7.70 -14.15
N LEU A 497 11.18 -8.50 -13.28
CA LEU A 497 12.53 -9.05 -13.48
C LEU A 497 12.53 -10.58 -13.55
N HIS A 498 11.39 -11.24 -13.40
CA HIS A 498 11.25 -12.69 -13.28
C HIS A 498 11.67 -13.48 -14.52
N THR A 499 11.83 -12.82 -15.68
CA THR A 499 12.29 -13.47 -16.92
C THR A 499 13.80 -13.65 -16.98
N VAL A 500 14.55 -12.85 -16.19
CA VAL A 500 16.03 -12.83 -16.25
C VAL A 500 16.70 -13.01 -14.90
N CYS A 501 15.98 -12.80 -13.79
CA CYS A 501 16.53 -12.85 -12.45
C CYS A 501 15.66 -13.71 -11.52
N HIS A 502 16.28 -14.72 -10.89
CA HIS A 502 15.60 -15.68 -10.02
C HIS A 502 16.23 -15.76 -8.62
N HIS A 503 17.14 -14.83 -8.31
CA HIS A 503 17.82 -14.76 -7.02
C HIS A 503 17.76 -13.34 -6.47
N ALA A 504 17.18 -13.19 -5.27
CA ALA A 504 17.17 -11.91 -4.54
C ALA A 504 17.86 -12.03 -3.19
N ILE A 505 18.59 -10.97 -2.79
CA ILE A 505 19.22 -10.84 -1.48
C ILE A 505 18.69 -9.58 -0.81
N TYR A 506 18.09 -9.72 0.37
CA TYR A 506 17.68 -8.60 1.23
C TYR A 506 18.80 -8.27 2.21
N LEU A 507 19.52 -7.18 1.99
CA LEU A 507 20.47 -6.64 2.97
C LEU A 507 19.74 -6.11 4.21
N ASP A 508 18.60 -5.46 3.98
CA ASP A 508 17.73 -4.93 5.03
C ASP A 508 16.27 -4.95 4.59
N ARG A 509 15.37 -4.87 5.57
CA ARG A 509 13.92 -4.78 5.38
C ARG A 509 13.34 -3.69 6.26
N THR A 510 12.14 -3.23 5.96
CA THR A 510 11.38 -2.30 6.80
C THR A 510 10.19 -3.00 7.44
N PHE A 511 9.50 -2.31 8.36
CA PHE A 511 8.26 -2.79 8.98
C PHE A 511 7.05 -2.82 8.04
N ASN A 512 7.22 -2.52 6.74
CA ASN A 512 6.14 -2.45 5.76
C ASN A 512 5.97 -3.78 5.01
N ALA A 513 4.95 -4.54 5.38
CA ALA A 513 4.67 -5.85 4.77
C ALA A 513 4.31 -5.75 3.27
N ALA A 514 3.64 -4.66 2.82
CA ALA A 514 3.32 -4.50 1.42
C ALA A 514 4.58 -4.33 0.56
N HIS A 515 5.52 -3.48 0.97
CA HIS A 515 6.77 -3.29 0.23
C HIS A 515 7.58 -4.58 0.16
N TYR A 516 7.62 -5.35 1.24
CA TYR A 516 8.28 -6.64 1.27
C TYR A 516 7.64 -7.63 0.28
N LEU A 517 6.33 -7.85 0.37
CA LEU A 517 5.61 -8.77 -0.52
C LEU A 517 5.67 -8.33 -2.00
N GLN A 518 5.52 -7.04 -2.26
CA GLN A 518 5.62 -6.49 -3.62
C GLN A 518 7.03 -6.61 -4.20
N SER A 519 8.07 -6.50 -3.38
CA SER A 519 9.46 -6.69 -3.84
C SER A 519 9.76 -8.14 -4.20
N GLU A 520 9.21 -9.12 -3.48
CA GLU A 520 9.29 -10.54 -3.87
C GLU A 520 8.62 -10.80 -5.23
N ASP A 521 7.49 -10.14 -5.48
CA ASP A 521 6.73 -10.29 -6.74
C ASP A 521 7.47 -9.73 -7.98
N ARG A 522 8.66 -9.13 -7.81
CA ARG A 522 9.50 -8.69 -8.96
C ARG A 522 10.21 -9.85 -9.63
N ILE A 523 10.58 -10.88 -8.88
CA ILE A 523 11.28 -12.08 -9.39
C ILE A 523 10.43 -13.35 -9.28
N HIS A 524 9.34 -13.35 -8.50
CA HIS A 524 8.43 -14.47 -8.33
C HIS A 524 7.02 -14.10 -8.78
N ARG A 525 6.75 -14.26 -10.07
CA ARG A 525 5.55 -13.77 -10.74
C ARG A 525 5.04 -14.75 -11.79
N VAL A 526 3.78 -14.56 -12.22
CA VAL A 526 3.17 -15.27 -13.37
C VAL A 526 4.05 -15.10 -14.63
N GLY A 527 4.31 -16.19 -15.30
CA GLY A 527 5.22 -16.26 -16.46
C GLY A 527 6.52 -17.02 -16.16
N LEU A 528 6.79 -17.37 -14.90
CA LEU A 528 7.87 -18.31 -14.56
C LEU A 528 7.58 -19.70 -15.12
N ALA A 529 8.60 -20.38 -15.63
CA ALA A 529 8.50 -21.79 -16.00
C ALA A 529 8.20 -22.65 -14.76
N PRO A 530 7.44 -23.73 -14.89
CA PRO A 530 7.02 -24.57 -13.74
C PRO A 530 8.18 -25.14 -12.92
N ASP A 531 9.34 -25.34 -13.54
CA ASP A 531 10.58 -25.86 -12.95
C ASP A 531 11.56 -24.76 -12.52
N GLN A 532 11.21 -23.50 -12.76
CA GLN A 532 12.09 -22.36 -12.43
C GLN A 532 12.15 -22.12 -10.93
N LYS A 533 13.28 -22.41 -10.34
CA LYS A 533 13.53 -22.18 -8.92
C LYS A 533 13.82 -20.69 -8.65
N THR A 534 13.08 -20.09 -7.74
CA THR A 534 13.33 -18.73 -7.23
C THR A 534 13.89 -18.81 -5.82
N THR A 535 15.00 -18.12 -5.56
CA THR A 535 15.67 -18.09 -4.25
C THR A 535 15.68 -16.68 -3.69
N ILE A 536 15.35 -16.56 -2.40
CA ILE A 536 15.36 -15.30 -1.65
C ILE A 536 16.22 -15.51 -0.40
N GLU A 537 17.29 -14.73 -0.27
CA GLU A 537 18.15 -14.71 0.92
C GLU A 537 17.87 -13.46 1.75
N ILE A 538 17.63 -13.63 3.05
CA ILE A 538 17.33 -12.56 3.99
C ILE A 538 18.49 -12.47 4.98
N VAL A 539 19.28 -11.40 4.87
CA VAL A 539 20.47 -11.22 5.70
C VAL A 539 20.10 -10.45 6.97
N GLU A 540 20.39 -11.02 8.12
CA GLU A 540 20.06 -10.44 9.43
C GLU A 540 21.27 -10.37 10.36
N CYS A 541 21.33 -9.34 11.20
CA CYS A 541 22.21 -9.31 12.36
C CYS A 541 21.49 -9.89 13.57
N GLU A 542 22.12 -10.89 14.21
CA GLU A 542 21.61 -11.57 15.41
C GLU A 542 21.49 -10.59 16.59
N GLY A 543 20.42 -10.72 17.40
CA GLY A 543 20.18 -9.88 18.58
C GLY A 543 19.84 -8.44 18.30
N THR A 544 19.47 -8.10 17.07
CA THR A 544 19.24 -6.72 16.65
C THR A 544 17.80 -6.42 16.22
N ILE A 545 17.58 -5.17 15.79
CA ILE A 545 16.30 -4.70 15.24
C ILE A 545 15.85 -5.51 14.01
N ASP A 546 16.76 -6.19 13.30
CA ASP A 546 16.42 -7.05 12.16
C ASP A 546 15.47 -8.18 12.57
N GLU A 547 15.72 -8.82 13.73
CA GLU A 547 14.85 -9.85 14.28
C GLU A 547 13.47 -9.28 14.66
N THR A 548 13.45 -8.07 15.24
CA THR A 548 12.20 -7.37 15.54
C THR A 548 11.41 -7.08 14.27
N ILE A 549 12.08 -6.66 13.18
CA ILE A 549 11.45 -6.42 11.89
C ILE A 549 10.89 -7.73 11.34
N ARG A 550 11.66 -8.83 11.36
CA ARG A 550 11.20 -10.15 10.91
C ARG A 550 9.93 -10.58 11.63
N GLU A 551 9.94 -10.52 12.96
CA GLU A 551 8.81 -10.94 13.78
C GLU A 551 7.57 -10.07 13.51
N ARG A 552 7.73 -8.76 13.37
CA ARG A 552 6.64 -7.85 13.04
C ARG A 552 6.10 -8.04 11.63
N LEU A 553 6.96 -8.31 10.65
CA LEU A 553 6.52 -8.64 9.29
C LEU A 553 5.73 -9.95 9.28
N LYS A 554 6.22 -10.98 9.99
CA LYS A 554 5.50 -12.24 10.16
C LYS A 554 4.11 -12.01 10.73
N GLN A 555 3.98 -11.32 11.87
CA GLN A 555 2.69 -11.01 12.50
C GLN A 555 1.73 -10.31 11.54
N LYS A 556 2.21 -9.33 10.77
CA LYS A 556 1.40 -8.60 9.80
C LYS A 556 0.94 -9.47 8.62
N ILE A 557 1.83 -10.31 8.11
CA ILE A 557 1.53 -11.22 7.00
C ILE A 557 0.56 -12.32 7.45
N ASP A 558 0.75 -12.89 8.64
CA ASP A 558 -0.17 -13.88 9.22
C ASP A 558 -1.57 -13.28 9.46
N ALA A 559 -1.63 -12.03 9.97
CA ALA A 559 -2.90 -11.32 10.12
C ALA A 559 -3.59 -11.09 8.76
N MET A 560 -2.83 -10.71 7.73
CA MET A 560 -3.35 -10.54 6.38
C MET A 560 -3.80 -11.88 5.77
N ALA A 561 -3.03 -12.96 5.94
CA ALA A 561 -3.37 -14.31 5.50
C ALA A 561 -4.70 -14.77 6.10
N LYS A 562 -4.88 -14.56 7.41
CA LYS A 562 -6.13 -14.87 8.12
C LYS A 562 -7.30 -14.03 7.64
N ALA A 563 -7.11 -12.72 7.46
CA ALA A 563 -8.18 -11.81 7.02
C ALA A 563 -8.64 -12.08 5.59
N LEU A 564 -7.72 -12.48 4.70
CA LEU A 564 -7.98 -12.76 3.29
C LEU A 564 -8.24 -14.23 2.99
N ASP A 565 -8.24 -15.09 4.01
CA ASP A 565 -8.36 -16.55 3.86
C ASP A 565 -7.34 -17.13 2.85
N ASP A 566 -6.08 -16.65 2.93
CA ASP A 566 -5.01 -16.98 1.99
C ASP A 566 -3.84 -17.67 2.70
N SER A 567 -3.87 -18.99 2.74
CA SER A 567 -2.81 -19.81 3.34
C SER A 567 -1.47 -19.78 2.57
N SER A 568 -1.45 -19.25 1.34
CA SER A 568 -0.22 -19.11 0.55
C SER A 568 0.66 -17.92 0.98
N LEU A 569 0.11 -17.00 1.78
CA LEU A 569 0.86 -15.91 2.40
C LEU A 569 1.60 -16.42 3.66
N LYS A 570 2.65 -17.21 3.49
CA LYS A 570 3.50 -17.70 4.59
C LYS A 570 4.97 -17.59 4.25
N PRO A 571 5.56 -16.41 4.34
CA PRO A 571 6.97 -16.22 4.08
C PRO A 571 7.81 -16.48 5.36
N ASP A 572 7.74 -17.66 5.96
CA ASP A 572 8.71 -18.05 6.99
C ASP A 572 10.01 -18.48 6.30
N PRO A 573 11.12 -17.73 6.44
CA PRO A 573 12.40 -18.15 5.91
C PRO A 573 12.94 -19.34 6.73
N THR A 574 13.47 -20.33 6.02
CA THR A 574 14.20 -21.42 6.63
C THR A 574 15.65 -20.98 6.91
N PRO A 575 16.26 -21.30 8.05
CA PRO A 575 17.68 -21.04 8.25
C PRO A 575 18.50 -21.64 7.10
N LEU A 576 19.44 -20.86 6.56
CA LEU A 576 20.39 -21.39 5.58
C LEU A 576 21.25 -22.44 6.25
N ASP A 577 21.65 -23.48 5.50
CA ASP A 577 22.50 -24.54 6.03
C ASP A 577 23.75 -23.94 6.71
N PRO A 578 24.01 -24.27 7.99
CA PRO A 578 25.18 -23.79 8.71
C PRO A 578 26.51 -24.04 7.99
N ALA A 579 26.62 -25.14 7.22
CA ALA A 579 27.79 -25.43 6.42
C ALA A 579 28.04 -24.41 5.32
N VAL A 580 26.99 -23.96 4.61
CA VAL A 580 27.06 -22.91 3.61
C VAL A 580 27.41 -21.57 4.24
N ILE A 581 26.83 -21.27 5.40
CA ILE A 581 27.16 -20.04 6.17
C ILE A 581 28.63 -20.10 6.62
N ALA A 582 29.13 -21.25 7.12
CA ALA A 582 30.51 -21.42 7.55
C ALA A 582 31.51 -21.23 6.40
N GLU A 583 31.24 -21.81 5.21
CA GLU A 583 32.06 -21.62 4.02
C GLU A 583 32.15 -20.14 3.60
N LEU A 584 31.05 -19.41 3.74
CA LEU A 584 31.00 -17.98 3.45
C LEU A 584 31.63 -17.11 4.57
N ARG A 585 31.73 -17.65 5.82
CA ARG A 585 32.38 -16.97 6.96
C ARG A 585 33.90 -17.13 6.98
N THR A 586 34.45 -18.23 6.52
CA THR A 586 35.90 -18.55 6.60
C THR A 586 36.83 -17.58 5.91
N ASP A 587 36.31 -16.73 5.02
CA ASP A 587 37.08 -15.67 4.33
C ASP A 587 37.00 -14.30 5.02
N PHE A 588 36.33 -14.16 6.13
CA PHE A 588 36.46 -12.95 6.96
C PHE A 588 37.77 -13.08 7.72
N GLY A 589 38.84 -12.50 7.20
CA GLY A 589 40.18 -12.56 7.79
C GLY A 589 40.11 -12.41 9.31
N GLU A 590 40.89 -13.22 10.01
CA GLU A 590 40.97 -13.22 11.47
C GLU A 590 41.04 -11.82 12.00
N THR A 591 39.92 -11.33 12.58
CA THR A 591 39.99 -10.23 13.53
C THR A 591 40.75 -10.83 14.70
N GLY A 592 41.88 -10.28 15.11
CA GLY A 592 42.74 -10.80 16.16
C GLY A 592 42.12 -10.82 17.57
N LEU A 593 40.82 -10.92 17.68
CA LEU A 593 40.01 -11.01 18.89
C LEU A 593 39.64 -12.46 19.13
N SER A 594 40.01 -12.97 20.31
CA SER A 594 39.67 -14.30 20.76
C SER A 594 38.19 -14.39 21.18
N GLU A 595 37.62 -15.61 21.20
CA GLU A 595 36.30 -15.87 21.80
C GLU A 595 36.17 -15.36 23.24
N ALA A 596 37.27 -15.34 24.00
CA ALA A 596 37.32 -14.81 25.36
C ALA A 596 37.18 -13.29 25.39
N ASP A 597 37.75 -12.58 24.40
CA ASP A 597 37.61 -11.14 24.27
C ASP A 597 36.17 -10.76 23.89
N ILE A 598 35.54 -11.54 23.00
CA ILE A 598 34.13 -11.41 22.62
C ILE A 598 33.21 -11.68 23.82
N ALA A 599 33.49 -12.75 24.59
CA ALA A 599 32.73 -13.08 25.80
C ALA A 599 32.87 -12.03 26.92
N SER A 600 34.02 -11.35 26.98
CA SER A 600 34.27 -10.23 27.91
C SER A 600 33.48 -8.98 27.51
N LEU A 601 33.37 -8.67 26.22
CA LEU A 601 32.61 -7.54 25.69
C LEU A 601 31.09 -7.75 25.75
N LEU A 602 30.64 -9.03 25.77
CA LEU A 602 29.22 -9.40 25.83
C LEU A 602 28.69 -9.55 27.27
N ARG A 603 29.55 -9.50 28.30
CA ARG A 603 29.09 -9.50 29.70
C ARG A 603 28.46 -8.17 30.03
N ASP A 604 27.16 -8.19 30.20
CA ASP A 604 26.35 -7.04 30.63
C ASP A 604 26.87 -6.55 32.00
N PRO A 605 27.40 -5.35 32.17
CA PRO A 605 27.87 -4.84 33.46
C PRO A 605 26.73 -4.59 34.47
N HIS A 606 25.46 -4.79 34.07
CA HIS A 606 24.27 -4.54 34.90
C HIS A 606 23.33 -5.76 35.03
N GLY A 607 23.82 -6.99 34.75
CA GLY A 607 23.03 -8.23 34.79
C GLY A 607 23.03 -9.01 36.10
N GLU A 608 23.50 -8.45 37.22
CA GLU A 608 23.33 -9.05 38.56
C GLU A 608 22.92 -7.95 39.55
N GLY A 609 21.64 -7.90 39.85
CA GLY A 609 21.15 -7.07 40.95
C GLY A 609 19.65 -6.77 40.93
N GLY A 610 18.85 -7.69 41.51
CA GLY A 610 17.48 -7.44 41.92
C GLY A 610 16.40 -8.22 41.23
#